data_abf01b93404eab66d12236e055dda18e
#
_entry.id   abf01b93404eab66d12236e055dda18e
#
_cell.length_a   1.000
_cell.length_b   1.000
_cell.length_c   1.000
_cell.angle_alpha   90.00
_cell.angle_beta   90.00
_cell.angle_gamma   90.00
#
_symmetry.space_group_name_H-M   'P 1'
#
loop_
_entity.id
_entity.type
_entity.pdbx_description
1 polymer ?
#
loop_
_entity_poly.entity_id
_entity_poly.type
_entity_poly.pdbx_seq_one_letter_code
_entity_poly.pdbx_strand_id
1 'polypeptide(L)'
;FHPVNVGKMMTGMQALLPCTPKGVIRMLEAAGYDDLSGMRATVIGRSNIVGRPIANLLSQKGWDCTVTLCHSRTKNLAEVVRGGDIVIAALGKAEFVTADMIKPGAVVVDVGITRVPSDRTKSGWKLLGDVKFDEVAPKCSYITPVPGGVGPMTIISLMKNTLKAGRGEVYGK
;
A
#
# COMPACT_ATOMS: atom_id res chain seq x y z
N PHE A 1 -14.87 5.98 -3.25
CA PHE A 1 -14.18 6.91 -4.19
C PHE A 1 -15.04 8.12 -4.56
N HIS A 2 -16.20 8.31 -3.93
CA HIS A 2 -17.01 9.51 -4.15
C HIS A 2 -16.23 10.77 -3.76
N PRO A 3 -16.27 11.87 -4.53
CA PRO A 3 -15.50 13.10 -4.25
C PRO A 3 -15.64 13.64 -2.83
N VAL A 4 -16.83 13.52 -2.21
CA VAL A 4 -17.08 13.92 -0.81
C VAL A 4 -16.18 13.11 0.15
N ASN A 5 -16.08 11.79 -0.02
CA ASN A 5 -15.20 10.96 0.81
C ASN A 5 -13.72 11.28 0.58
N VAL A 6 -13.35 11.50 -0.67
CA VAL A 6 -11.97 11.87 -1.03
C VAL A 6 -11.60 13.22 -0.41
N GLY A 7 -12.49 14.22 -0.50
CA GLY A 7 -12.29 15.53 0.11
C GLY A 7 -12.17 15.45 1.64
N LYS A 8 -13.06 14.71 2.29
CA LYS A 8 -13.00 14.47 3.75
C LYS A 8 -11.72 13.75 4.15
N MET A 9 -11.32 12.71 3.43
CA MET A 9 -10.05 12.01 3.67
C MET A 9 -8.87 12.97 3.54
N MET A 10 -8.83 13.78 2.47
CA MET A 10 -7.74 14.73 2.22
C MET A 10 -7.58 15.77 3.34
N THR A 11 -8.69 16.17 3.95
CA THR A 11 -8.73 17.16 5.04
C THR A 11 -8.68 16.54 6.44
N GLY A 12 -8.48 15.22 6.56
CA GLY A 12 -8.44 14.52 7.84
C GLY A 12 -9.80 14.39 8.54
N MET A 13 -10.89 14.67 7.82
CA MET A 13 -12.26 14.51 8.36
C MET A 13 -12.70 13.04 8.32
N GLN A 14 -13.63 12.68 9.18
CA GLN A 14 -14.20 11.32 9.20
C GLN A 14 -14.87 10.97 7.86
N ALA A 15 -14.43 9.87 7.25
CA ALA A 15 -14.91 9.39 5.96
C ALA A 15 -14.84 7.86 5.86
N LEU A 16 -15.52 7.30 4.84
CA LEU A 16 -15.26 5.94 4.40
C LEU A 16 -13.97 5.93 3.56
N LEU A 17 -12.89 5.43 4.13
CA LEU A 17 -11.59 5.38 3.46
C LEU A 17 -11.58 4.27 2.39
N PRO A 18 -10.80 4.45 1.30
CA PRO A 18 -10.55 3.37 0.34
C PRO A 18 -10.01 2.11 1.04
N CYS A 19 -10.59 0.96 0.69
CA CYS A 19 -10.38 -0.27 1.47
C CYS A 19 -8.92 -0.75 1.48
N THR A 20 -8.25 -0.73 0.32
CA THR A 20 -6.85 -1.18 0.21
C THR A 20 -5.91 -0.25 1.00
N PRO A 21 -5.92 1.06 0.83
CA PRO A 21 -5.12 1.97 1.66
C PRO A 21 -5.38 1.81 3.16
N LYS A 22 -6.65 1.70 3.56
CA LYS A 22 -7.02 1.44 4.96
C LYS A 22 -6.46 0.11 5.46
N GLY A 23 -6.48 -0.93 4.62
CA GLY A 23 -5.90 -2.23 4.92
C GLY A 23 -4.39 -2.16 5.12
N VAL A 24 -3.68 -1.42 4.27
CA VAL A 24 -2.23 -1.20 4.38
C VAL A 24 -1.87 -0.53 5.71
N ILE A 25 -2.57 0.55 6.08
CA ILE A 25 -2.36 1.21 7.38
C ILE A 25 -2.52 0.20 8.53
N ARG A 26 -3.59 -0.61 8.53
CA ARG A 26 -3.83 -1.61 9.55
C ARG A 26 -2.78 -2.73 9.60
N MET A 27 -2.16 -3.05 8.48
CA MET A 27 -1.06 -4.01 8.44
C MET A 27 0.21 -3.43 9.07
N LEU A 28 0.51 -2.16 8.80
CA LEU A 28 1.64 -1.46 9.44
C LEU A 28 1.46 -1.42 10.95
N GLU A 29 0.29 -1.01 11.44
CA GLU A 29 -0.05 -1.03 12.88
C GLU A 29 0.12 -2.44 13.48
N ALA A 30 -0.45 -3.46 12.85
CA ALA A 30 -0.37 -4.84 13.33
C ALA A 30 1.05 -5.43 13.33
N ALA A 31 1.94 -4.87 12.50
CA ALA A 31 3.35 -5.22 12.44
C ALA A 31 4.22 -4.41 13.44
N GLY A 32 3.59 -3.60 14.31
CA GLY A 32 4.27 -2.80 15.32
C GLY A 32 4.83 -1.46 14.82
N TYR A 33 4.38 -1.01 13.66
CA TYR A 33 4.72 0.31 13.11
C TYR A 33 3.61 1.31 13.43
N ASP A 34 3.41 1.60 14.72
CA ASP A 34 2.36 2.51 15.21
C ASP A 34 2.79 3.98 15.12
N ASP A 35 4.08 4.26 15.18
CA ASP A 35 4.67 5.59 15.00
C ASP A 35 5.59 5.57 13.77
N LEU A 36 5.21 6.34 12.76
CA LEU A 36 5.97 6.49 11.51
C LEU A 36 6.53 7.91 11.37
N SER A 37 6.49 8.71 12.43
CA SER A 37 6.89 10.13 12.41
C SER A 37 8.32 10.29 11.90
N GLY A 38 8.47 11.16 10.89
CA GLY A 38 9.76 11.46 10.27
C GLY A 38 10.29 10.39 9.30
N MET A 39 9.64 9.23 9.20
CA MET A 39 10.02 8.21 8.22
C MET A 39 9.71 8.67 6.79
N ARG A 40 10.54 8.23 5.85
CA ARG A 40 10.35 8.47 4.42
C ARG A 40 9.52 7.35 3.82
N ALA A 41 8.30 7.64 3.39
CA ALA A 41 7.45 6.68 2.69
C ALA A 41 7.51 6.94 1.18
N THR A 42 7.95 5.95 0.41
CA THR A 42 7.94 6.00 -1.06
C THR A 42 6.80 5.15 -1.59
N VAL A 43 5.85 5.79 -2.27
CA VAL A 43 4.69 5.12 -2.89
C VAL A 43 4.91 5.05 -4.40
N ILE A 44 4.99 3.83 -4.94
CA ILE A 44 5.19 3.59 -6.37
C ILE A 44 3.84 3.29 -7.02
N GLY A 45 3.34 4.24 -7.78
CA GLY A 45 2.01 4.21 -8.38
C GLY A 45 1.11 5.33 -7.85
N ARG A 46 0.38 6.00 -8.73
CA ARG A 46 -0.47 7.17 -8.40
C ARG A 46 -1.93 7.00 -8.80
N SER A 47 -2.45 5.79 -8.69
CA SER A 47 -3.86 5.52 -8.93
C SER A 47 -4.75 6.26 -7.93
N ASN A 48 -5.97 6.60 -8.34
CA ASN A 48 -6.95 7.23 -7.44
C ASN A 48 -7.48 6.25 -6.38
N ILE A 49 -7.29 4.95 -6.59
CA ILE A 49 -7.83 3.91 -5.69
C ILE A 49 -6.83 3.43 -4.65
N VAL A 50 -5.51 3.54 -4.90
CA VAL A 50 -4.46 3.09 -3.97
C VAL A 50 -3.39 4.16 -3.76
N GLY A 51 -2.61 4.51 -4.80
CA GLY A 51 -1.39 5.29 -4.62
C GLY A 51 -1.62 6.67 -4.02
N ARG A 52 -2.54 7.46 -4.57
CA ARG A 52 -2.87 8.78 -4.01
C ARG A 52 -3.50 8.69 -2.61
N PRO A 53 -4.49 7.81 -2.35
CA PRO A 53 -5.04 7.66 -1.02
C PRO A 53 -4.02 7.26 0.04
N ILE A 54 -3.14 6.28 -0.22
CA ILE A 54 -2.15 5.86 0.77
C ILE A 54 -1.09 6.94 1.02
N ALA A 55 -0.67 7.65 -0.01
CA ALA A 55 0.25 8.78 0.14
C ALA A 55 -0.35 9.89 1.00
N ASN A 56 -1.64 10.21 0.81
CA ASN A 56 -2.34 11.16 1.65
C ASN A 56 -2.44 10.67 3.10
N LEU A 57 -2.85 9.42 3.33
CA LEU A 57 -2.99 8.89 4.69
C LEU A 57 -1.67 8.90 5.46
N LEU A 58 -0.57 8.45 4.84
CA LEU A 58 0.74 8.41 5.49
C LEU A 58 1.30 9.81 5.80
N SER A 59 0.90 10.85 5.06
CA SER A 59 1.33 12.23 5.31
C SER A 59 0.46 13.00 6.31
N GLN A 60 -0.64 12.40 6.79
CA GLN A 60 -1.52 13.06 7.76
C GLN A 60 -0.91 13.08 9.16
N LYS A 61 -1.38 14.03 9.97
CA LYS A 61 -1.05 14.10 11.40
C LYS A 61 -1.40 12.78 12.09
N GLY A 62 -0.47 12.29 12.89
CA GLY A 62 -0.56 11.00 13.58
C GLY A 62 0.17 9.88 12.85
N TRP A 63 0.43 10.00 11.53
CA TRP A 63 1.36 9.15 10.78
C TRP A 63 2.64 9.89 10.45
N ASP A 64 2.55 11.17 10.12
CA ASP A 64 3.62 12.15 9.99
C ASP A 64 4.82 11.72 9.13
N CYS A 65 4.56 10.87 8.10
CA CYS A 65 5.58 10.47 7.13
C CYS A 65 5.90 11.61 6.16
N THR A 66 7.16 11.69 5.75
CA THR A 66 7.54 12.40 4.53
C THR A 66 7.29 11.51 3.32
N VAL A 67 6.31 11.84 2.49
CA VAL A 67 5.86 10.95 1.41
C VAL A 67 6.35 11.40 0.04
N THR A 68 6.97 10.47 -0.70
CA THR A 68 7.32 10.62 -2.10
C THR A 68 6.41 9.76 -2.96
N LEU A 69 5.60 10.38 -3.83
CA LEU A 69 4.70 9.69 -4.75
C LEU A 69 5.35 9.53 -6.13
N CYS A 70 5.70 8.31 -6.50
CA CYS A 70 6.38 7.96 -7.75
C CYS A 70 5.40 7.48 -8.84
N HIS A 71 5.81 7.63 -10.08
CA HIS A 71 5.05 7.20 -11.25
C HIS A 71 5.99 6.92 -12.45
N SER A 72 5.43 6.48 -13.57
CA SER A 72 6.19 6.08 -14.78
C SER A 72 7.12 7.15 -15.38
N ARG A 73 6.96 8.41 -15.01
CA ARG A 73 7.81 9.54 -15.45
C ARG A 73 8.75 10.03 -14.35
N THR A 74 8.82 9.36 -13.20
CA THR A 74 9.78 9.70 -12.13
C THR A 74 11.19 9.40 -12.62
N LYS A 75 12.06 10.40 -12.60
CA LYS A 75 13.47 10.22 -12.95
C LYS A 75 14.18 9.49 -11.82
N ASN A 76 15.20 8.70 -12.16
CA ASN A 76 16.04 7.96 -11.20
C ASN A 76 15.20 7.16 -10.17
N LEU A 77 14.15 6.48 -10.64
CA LEU A 77 13.16 5.82 -9.78
C LEU A 77 13.80 4.88 -8.75
N ALA A 78 14.80 4.10 -9.15
CA ALA A 78 15.49 3.17 -8.25
C ALA A 78 16.17 3.88 -7.07
N GLU A 79 16.80 5.02 -7.32
CA GLU A 79 17.44 5.84 -6.28
C GLU A 79 16.40 6.45 -5.33
N VAL A 80 15.31 6.99 -5.88
CA VAL A 80 14.20 7.56 -5.10
C VAL A 80 13.58 6.49 -4.19
N VAL A 81 13.34 5.30 -4.72
CA VAL A 81 12.78 4.17 -3.95
C VAL A 81 13.73 3.71 -2.86
N ARG A 82 15.03 3.63 -3.14
CA ARG A 82 16.05 3.25 -2.15
C ARG A 82 16.15 4.23 -0.99
N GLY A 83 15.76 5.48 -1.18
CA GLY A 83 15.68 6.48 -0.10
C GLY A 83 14.54 6.25 0.89
N GLY A 84 13.58 5.38 0.59
CA GLY A 84 12.40 5.12 1.42
C GLY A 84 12.68 4.19 2.61
N ASP A 85 12.19 4.55 3.78
CA ASP A 85 12.12 3.67 4.97
C ASP A 85 10.95 2.70 4.81
N ILE A 86 9.87 3.19 4.21
CA ILE A 86 8.67 2.45 3.86
C ILE A 86 8.49 2.53 2.34
N VAL A 87 8.30 1.39 1.69
CA VAL A 87 8.02 1.32 0.25
C VAL A 87 6.67 0.65 0.02
N ILE A 88 5.75 1.37 -0.62
CA ILE A 88 4.45 0.84 -1.03
C ILE A 88 4.48 0.62 -2.54
N ALA A 89 4.49 -0.63 -2.97
CA ALA A 89 4.46 -0.99 -4.39
C ALA A 89 3.02 -1.17 -4.86
N ALA A 90 2.54 -0.28 -5.73
CA ALA A 90 1.16 -0.25 -6.23
C ALA A 90 1.10 0.19 -7.71
N LEU A 91 1.94 -0.41 -8.55
CA LEU A 91 2.09 -0.05 -9.97
C LEU A 91 1.41 -1.05 -10.92
N GLY A 92 1.06 -2.26 -10.44
CA GLY A 92 0.41 -3.31 -11.24
C GLY A 92 1.34 -3.92 -12.29
N LYS A 93 2.63 -4.05 -11.97
CA LYS A 93 3.64 -4.65 -12.84
C LYS A 93 4.44 -5.69 -12.07
N ALA A 94 4.21 -6.97 -12.39
CA ALA A 94 4.82 -8.08 -11.69
C ALA A 94 6.35 -7.97 -11.57
N GLU A 95 6.86 -8.19 -10.35
CA GLU A 95 8.29 -8.28 -10.01
C GLU A 95 9.13 -7.08 -10.48
N PHE A 96 8.51 -5.90 -10.59
CA PHE A 96 9.18 -4.68 -11.04
C PHE A 96 10.16 -4.13 -9.99
N VAL A 97 9.81 -4.22 -8.70
CA VAL A 97 10.64 -3.72 -7.59
C VAL A 97 11.65 -4.80 -7.22
N THR A 98 12.92 -4.53 -7.46
CA THR A 98 14.05 -5.44 -7.25
C THR A 98 14.87 -5.06 -6.01
N ALA A 99 15.75 -5.95 -5.57
CA ALA A 99 16.53 -5.76 -4.34
C ALA A 99 17.47 -4.53 -4.37
N ASP A 100 17.95 -4.12 -5.54
CA ASP A 100 18.77 -2.90 -5.70
C ASP A 100 17.99 -1.61 -5.48
N MET A 101 16.66 -1.66 -5.59
CA MET A 101 15.75 -0.55 -5.31
C MET A 101 15.40 -0.39 -3.82
N ILE A 102 15.77 -1.36 -2.98
CA ILE A 102 15.37 -1.38 -1.56
C ILE A 102 16.59 -1.24 -0.66
N LYS A 103 16.54 -0.34 0.31
CA LYS A 103 17.59 -0.24 1.32
C LYS A 103 17.46 -1.35 2.38
N PRO A 104 18.54 -1.78 3.02
CA PRO A 104 18.47 -2.72 4.13
C PRO A 104 17.58 -2.20 5.26
N GLY A 105 16.76 -3.09 5.84
CA GLY A 105 15.87 -2.78 6.94
C GLY A 105 14.58 -2.02 6.55
N ALA A 106 14.33 -1.80 5.26
CA ALA A 106 13.09 -1.14 4.83
C ALA A 106 11.85 -2.00 5.11
N VAL A 107 10.72 -1.33 5.31
CA VAL A 107 9.38 -1.92 5.36
C VAL A 107 8.80 -1.90 3.94
N VAL A 108 8.39 -3.05 3.41
CA VAL A 108 7.86 -3.14 2.04
C VAL A 108 6.45 -3.69 2.05
N VAL A 109 5.52 -2.94 1.49
CA VAL A 109 4.13 -3.38 1.31
C VAL A 109 3.84 -3.51 -0.18
N ASP A 110 3.64 -4.75 -0.61
CA ASP A 110 3.29 -5.08 -1.99
C ASP A 110 1.77 -5.16 -2.16
N VAL A 111 1.22 -4.21 -2.90
CA VAL A 111 -0.22 -4.13 -3.22
C VAL A 111 -0.52 -4.77 -4.58
N GLY A 112 0.53 -5.06 -5.36
CA GLY A 112 0.40 -5.64 -6.69
C GLY A 112 -0.23 -7.02 -6.66
N ILE A 113 -1.12 -7.30 -7.62
CA ILE A 113 -1.64 -8.65 -7.91
C ILE A 113 -1.71 -8.80 -9.41
N THR A 114 -0.77 -9.52 -9.97
CA THR A 114 -0.71 -9.83 -11.40
C THR A 114 -0.82 -11.33 -11.61
N ARG A 115 -1.74 -11.76 -12.47
CA ARG A 115 -1.88 -13.16 -12.84
C ARG A 115 -0.94 -13.45 -14.03
N VAL A 116 -0.05 -14.42 -13.85
CA VAL A 116 0.87 -14.86 -14.90
C VAL A 116 0.67 -16.35 -15.20
N PRO A 117 0.87 -16.82 -16.44
CA PRO A 117 0.83 -18.24 -16.76
C PRO A 117 1.86 -19.03 -15.93
N SER A 118 1.50 -20.25 -15.53
CA SER A 118 2.39 -21.13 -14.76
C SER A 118 2.02 -22.59 -14.95
N ASP A 119 2.97 -23.38 -15.44
CA ASP A 119 2.82 -24.84 -15.59
C ASP A 119 2.96 -25.58 -14.26
N ARG A 120 3.35 -24.88 -13.19
CA ARG A 120 3.57 -25.46 -11.86
C ARG A 120 2.32 -25.46 -10.98
N THR A 121 1.22 -24.88 -11.45
CA THR A 121 -0.04 -24.79 -10.70
C THR A 121 -1.16 -25.52 -11.43
N LYS A 122 -2.03 -26.20 -10.68
CA LYS A 122 -3.22 -26.89 -11.26
C LYS A 122 -4.16 -25.96 -12.03
N SER A 123 -4.16 -24.66 -11.69
CA SER A 123 -4.99 -23.64 -12.34
C SER A 123 -4.37 -23.08 -13.62
N GLY A 124 -3.13 -23.44 -13.95
CA GLY A 124 -2.37 -22.84 -15.06
C GLY A 124 -1.89 -21.40 -14.83
N TRP A 125 -2.11 -20.83 -13.63
CA TRP A 125 -1.81 -19.45 -13.31
C TRP A 125 -1.15 -19.31 -11.93
N LYS A 126 -0.20 -18.36 -11.83
CA LYS A 126 0.41 -17.92 -10.56
C LYS A 126 0.07 -16.45 -10.33
N LEU A 127 -0.13 -16.08 -9.08
CA LEU A 127 -0.25 -14.67 -8.68
C LEU A 127 1.14 -14.16 -8.26
N LEU A 128 1.52 -13.01 -8.81
CA LEU A 128 2.75 -12.30 -8.46
C LEU A 128 2.40 -10.89 -8.00
N GLY A 129 3.17 -10.40 -7.06
CA GLY A 129 3.16 -9.00 -6.64
C GLY A 129 4.00 -8.11 -7.57
N ASP A 130 4.04 -6.84 -7.24
CA ASP A 130 4.89 -5.85 -7.92
C ASP A 130 6.36 -5.95 -7.45
N VAL A 131 6.60 -6.63 -6.33
CA VAL A 131 7.93 -6.81 -5.72
C VAL A 131 8.47 -8.20 -6.05
N LYS A 132 9.76 -8.27 -6.43
CA LYS A 132 10.48 -9.54 -6.61
C LYS A 132 10.82 -10.12 -5.25
N PHE A 133 9.83 -10.81 -4.64
CA PHE A 133 9.78 -11.18 -3.23
C PHE A 133 11.05 -11.89 -2.75
N ASP A 134 11.50 -12.92 -3.47
CA ASP A 134 12.62 -13.77 -3.05
C ASP A 134 13.96 -13.00 -2.93
N GLU A 135 14.15 -11.95 -3.72
CA GLU A 135 15.33 -11.09 -3.68
C GLU A 135 15.22 -9.97 -2.65
N VAL A 136 14.01 -9.45 -2.44
CA VAL A 136 13.75 -8.28 -1.60
C VAL A 136 13.58 -8.67 -0.14
N ALA A 137 12.90 -9.78 0.14
CA ALA A 137 12.57 -10.20 1.50
C ALA A 137 13.77 -10.30 2.44
N PRO A 138 14.94 -10.84 2.03
CA PRO A 138 16.10 -10.90 2.91
C PRO A 138 16.67 -9.54 3.34
N LYS A 139 16.31 -8.45 2.64
CA LYS A 139 16.76 -7.08 2.95
C LYS A 139 15.81 -6.31 3.85
N CYS A 140 14.57 -6.76 3.97
CA CYS A 140 13.50 -6.03 4.64
C CYS A 140 13.44 -6.34 6.14
N SER A 141 13.02 -5.38 6.95
CA SER A 141 12.54 -5.63 8.32
C SER A 141 11.13 -6.21 8.31
N TYR A 142 10.33 -5.86 7.32
CA TYR A 142 8.98 -6.37 7.10
C TYR A 142 8.65 -6.34 5.60
N ILE A 143 7.99 -7.38 5.12
CA ILE A 143 7.47 -7.44 3.74
C ILE A 143 6.17 -8.23 3.69
N THR A 144 5.21 -7.76 2.91
CA THR A 144 3.95 -8.48 2.70
C THR A 144 4.09 -9.50 1.57
N PRO A 145 3.58 -10.74 1.74
CA PRO A 145 3.56 -11.72 0.66
C PRO A 145 2.44 -11.45 -0.35
N VAL A 146 2.61 -11.96 -1.56
CA VAL A 146 1.53 -12.05 -2.58
C VAL A 146 1.49 -13.47 -3.11
N PRO A 147 0.34 -14.17 -2.98
CA PRO A 147 -0.90 -13.78 -2.32
C PRO A 147 -0.81 -13.85 -0.77
N GLY A 148 -1.88 -13.39 -0.10
CA GLY A 148 -2.03 -13.54 1.35
C GLY A 148 -1.70 -12.30 2.19
N GLY A 149 -1.12 -11.25 1.58
CA GLY A 149 -0.82 -9.98 2.24
C GLY A 149 -2.00 -8.99 2.21
N VAL A 150 -1.90 -7.96 1.38
CA VAL A 150 -2.84 -6.82 1.33
C VAL A 150 -4.27 -7.23 0.90
N GLY A 151 -4.42 -8.25 0.06
CA GLY A 151 -5.72 -8.68 -0.46
C GLY A 151 -6.77 -8.95 0.63
N PRO A 152 -6.53 -9.87 1.58
CA PRO A 152 -7.44 -10.16 2.69
C PRO A 152 -7.79 -8.91 3.52
N MET A 153 -6.84 -8.01 3.75
CA MET A 153 -7.06 -6.77 4.50
C MET A 153 -7.97 -5.78 3.77
N THR A 154 -7.95 -5.79 2.45
CA THR A 154 -8.89 -5.02 1.63
C THR A 154 -10.33 -5.49 1.87
N ILE A 155 -10.56 -6.81 1.90
CA ILE A 155 -11.88 -7.41 2.15
C ILE A 155 -12.38 -7.07 3.56
N ILE A 156 -11.54 -7.25 4.56
CA ILE A 156 -11.87 -6.88 5.96
C ILE A 156 -12.20 -5.39 6.07
N SER A 157 -11.46 -4.54 5.39
CA SER A 157 -11.70 -3.09 5.39
C SER A 157 -13.02 -2.75 4.70
N LEU A 158 -13.41 -3.47 3.65
CA LEU A 158 -14.71 -3.32 2.99
C LEU A 158 -15.85 -3.70 3.95
N MET A 159 -15.75 -4.84 4.62
CA MET A 159 -16.75 -5.29 5.59
C MET A 159 -16.93 -4.25 6.73
N LYS A 160 -15.82 -3.75 7.28
CA LYS A 160 -15.86 -2.69 8.30
C LYS A 160 -16.49 -1.39 7.78
N ASN A 161 -16.20 -0.99 6.55
CA ASN A 161 -16.79 0.20 5.93
C ASN A 161 -18.32 0.01 5.74
N THR A 162 -18.74 -1.17 5.26
CA THR A 162 -20.16 -1.53 5.09
C THR A 162 -20.91 -1.45 6.42
N LEU A 163 -20.33 -2.03 7.48
CA LEU A 163 -20.92 -1.97 8.82
C LEU A 163 -21.07 -0.53 9.33
N LYS A 164 -20.03 0.30 9.18
CA LYS A 164 -20.08 1.72 9.55
C LYS A 164 -21.14 2.49 8.77
N ALA A 165 -21.23 2.25 7.47
CA ALA A 165 -22.25 2.86 6.63
C ALA A 165 -23.69 2.45 7.07
N GLY A 166 -23.92 1.15 7.31
CA GLY A 166 -25.21 0.63 7.78
C GLY A 166 -25.64 1.16 9.15
N ARG A 167 -24.67 1.46 10.02
CA ARG A 167 -24.93 2.08 11.32
C ARG A 167 -25.09 3.61 11.29
N GLY A 168 -24.91 4.25 10.15
CA GLY A 168 -24.97 5.71 10.02
C GLY A 168 -23.78 6.44 10.69
N GLU A 169 -22.69 5.76 11.01
CA GLU A 169 -21.58 6.31 11.79
C GLU A 169 -20.76 7.38 11.05
N VAL A 170 -20.94 7.54 9.73
CA VAL A 170 -20.08 8.42 8.91
C VAL A 170 -20.81 9.65 8.38
N TYR A 171 -22.10 9.53 8.09
CA TYR A 171 -22.88 10.61 7.45
C TYR A 171 -24.02 11.14 8.29
N GLY A 172 -24.23 10.58 9.48
CA GLY A 172 -25.43 10.82 10.28
C GLY A 172 -26.66 10.13 9.66
N LYS A 173 -27.72 10.10 10.40
CA LYS A 173 -29.06 9.79 9.85
C LYS A 173 -29.66 11.05 9.28
#